data_ee12f5d1abb237192e13cb482f638c84
#
_entry.id   ee12f5d1abb237192e13cb482f638c84
#
_cell.length_a   1.000
_cell.length_b   1.000
_cell.length_c   1.000
_cell.angle_alpha   90.00
_cell.angle_beta   90.00
_cell.angle_gamma   90.00
#
_symmetry.space_group_name_H-M   'P 1'
#
loop_
_entity.id
_entity.type
_entity.pdbx_description
1 polymer ?
#
loop_
_entity_poly.entity_id
_entity_poly.type
_entity_poly.pdbx_seq_one_letter_code
_entity_poly.pdbx_strand_id
1 'polypeptide(L)'
;MKRWQSWLLLAVVMVVVFCGYVFLQLRTIEVERLSDDLWVLRGLGGNTAVLRTDAGAVVVDTMLLPLQGQRIRQLARELTGADTTQLINTHYHIDHTHGNPAFEPGTRVLSTERTLSHLQALDADFWQGEAARLLPTETFSDRRTLSVGGKTIELIHPGAGHTDGDLVVLFRDEGVLHTGDLMFNHYYPNID
;
A
#
# COMPACT_ATOMS: atom_id res chain seq x y z
N MET A 1 2.74 31.34 -38.53
CA MET A 1 3.43 31.05 -37.24
C MET A 1 4.93 30.97 -37.52
N LYS A 2 5.76 31.59 -36.67
CA LYS A 2 7.22 31.45 -36.77
C LYS A 2 7.61 30.01 -36.37
N ARG A 3 8.58 29.38 -37.01
CA ARG A 3 9.01 27.98 -36.78
C ARG A 3 9.18 27.62 -35.29
N TRP A 4 9.69 28.54 -34.47
CA TRP A 4 9.87 28.32 -33.03
C TRP A 4 8.53 28.20 -32.27
N GLN A 5 7.46 28.88 -32.73
CA GLN A 5 6.13 28.77 -32.12
C GLN A 5 5.54 27.36 -32.34
N SER A 6 5.82 26.76 -33.51
CA SER A 6 5.41 25.39 -33.79
C SER A 6 6.14 24.37 -32.91
N TRP A 7 7.45 24.57 -32.70
CA TRP A 7 8.24 23.73 -31.80
C TRP A 7 7.79 23.88 -30.34
N LEU A 8 7.50 25.10 -29.89
CA LEU A 8 6.97 25.33 -28.53
C LEU A 8 5.62 24.64 -28.34
N LEU A 9 4.71 24.78 -29.32
CA LEU A 9 3.41 24.11 -29.26
C LEU A 9 3.57 22.58 -29.19
N LEU A 10 4.45 22.00 -30.00
CA LEU A 10 4.73 20.56 -29.97
C LEU A 10 5.26 20.11 -28.63
N ALA A 11 6.20 20.87 -28.03
CA ALA A 11 6.74 20.56 -26.72
C ALA A 11 5.64 20.59 -25.62
N VAL A 12 4.77 21.60 -25.65
CA VAL A 12 3.65 21.70 -24.70
C VAL A 12 2.68 20.51 -24.87
N VAL A 13 2.34 20.15 -26.11
CA VAL A 13 1.47 19.00 -26.37
C VAL A 13 2.12 17.71 -25.85
N MET A 14 3.41 17.51 -26.09
CA MET A 14 4.13 16.33 -25.59
C MET A 14 4.12 16.26 -24.05
N VAL A 15 4.34 17.37 -23.37
CA VAL A 15 4.27 17.44 -21.90
C VAL A 15 2.87 17.10 -21.40
N VAL A 16 1.81 17.66 -22.01
CA VAL A 16 0.43 17.38 -21.63
C VAL A 16 0.09 15.90 -21.83
N VAL A 17 0.48 15.31 -22.97
CA VAL A 17 0.27 13.89 -23.25
C VAL A 17 1.03 13.02 -22.24
N PHE A 18 2.27 13.35 -21.95
CA PHE A 18 3.09 12.62 -20.97
C PHE A 18 2.48 12.71 -19.55
N CYS A 19 2.09 13.90 -19.11
CA CYS A 19 1.43 14.08 -17.82
C CYS A 19 0.10 13.31 -17.75
N GLY A 20 -0.68 13.35 -18.83
CA GLY A 20 -1.92 12.57 -18.94
C GLY A 20 -1.67 11.06 -18.86
N TYR A 21 -0.63 10.57 -19.54
CA TYR A 21 -0.23 9.16 -19.48
C TYR A 21 0.19 8.75 -18.07
N VAL A 22 1.06 9.54 -17.41
CA VAL A 22 1.50 9.28 -16.03
C VAL A 22 0.30 9.29 -15.07
N PHE A 23 -0.60 10.26 -15.22
CA PHE A 23 -1.82 10.34 -14.40
C PHE A 23 -2.71 9.09 -14.57
N LEU A 24 -2.86 8.59 -15.79
CA LEU A 24 -3.61 7.36 -16.06
C LEU A 24 -2.93 6.15 -15.42
N GLN A 25 -1.60 6.03 -15.53
CA GLN A 25 -0.84 4.95 -14.90
C GLN A 25 -1.01 4.93 -13.37
N LEU A 26 -0.95 6.11 -12.74
CA LEU A 26 -1.15 6.25 -11.29
C LEU A 26 -2.57 5.87 -10.82
N ARG A 27 -3.56 5.92 -11.71
CA ARG A 27 -4.96 5.55 -11.42
C ARG A 27 -5.32 4.13 -11.82
N THR A 28 -4.51 3.51 -12.67
CA THR A 28 -4.76 2.14 -13.14
C THR A 28 -4.31 1.17 -12.07
N ILE A 29 -5.25 0.45 -11.49
CA ILE A 29 -5.02 -0.64 -10.54
C ILE A 29 -5.70 -1.88 -11.12
N GLU A 30 -4.90 -2.90 -11.36
CA GLU A 30 -5.39 -4.21 -11.78
C GLU A 30 -5.87 -4.98 -10.56
N VAL A 31 -6.98 -5.70 -10.69
CA VAL A 31 -7.56 -6.51 -9.63
C VAL A 31 -7.47 -7.97 -10.01
N GLU A 32 -6.78 -8.75 -9.21
CA GLU A 32 -6.71 -10.21 -9.34
C GLU A 32 -7.33 -10.86 -8.10
N ARG A 33 -8.27 -11.80 -8.32
CA ARG A 33 -8.88 -12.56 -7.24
C ARG A 33 -8.05 -13.81 -6.95
N LEU A 34 -7.58 -13.97 -5.72
CA LEU A 34 -6.79 -15.11 -5.28
C LEU A 34 -7.64 -16.19 -4.61
N SER A 35 -8.68 -15.79 -3.87
CA SER A 35 -9.66 -16.69 -3.24
C SER A 35 -11.04 -16.06 -3.21
N ASP A 36 -12.00 -16.67 -2.51
CA ASP A 36 -13.34 -16.10 -2.34
C ASP A 36 -13.32 -14.80 -1.54
N ASP A 37 -12.34 -14.63 -0.66
CA ASP A 37 -12.25 -13.50 0.26
C ASP A 37 -10.97 -12.68 0.14
N LEU A 38 -10.05 -13.05 -0.77
CA LEU A 38 -8.75 -12.38 -0.92
C LEU A 38 -8.50 -11.94 -2.37
N TRP A 39 -8.10 -10.69 -2.53
CA TRP A 39 -7.69 -10.08 -3.80
C TRP A 39 -6.30 -9.44 -3.66
N VAL A 40 -5.57 -9.40 -4.77
CA VAL A 40 -4.39 -8.55 -4.94
C VAL A 40 -4.69 -7.44 -5.93
N LEU A 41 -4.29 -6.23 -5.56
CA LEU A 41 -4.36 -5.03 -6.38
C LEU A 41 -2.94 -4.71 -6.85
N ARG A 42 -2.73 -4.63 -8.15
CA ARG A 42 -1.43 -4.33 -8.75
C ARG A 42 -1.45 -2.95 -9.36
N GLY A 43 -0.52 -2.11 -8.97
CA GLY A 43 -0.41 -0.74 -9.45
C GLY A 43 1.02 -0.25 -9.48
N LEU A 44 1.19 1.02 -9.83
CA LEU A 44 2.50 1.66 -9.78
C LEU A 44 2.93 1.82 -8.32
N GLY A 45 4.08 1.24 -7.97
CA GLY A 45 4.68 1.32 -6.64
C GLY A 45 4.60 0.03 -5.84
N GLY A 46 3.68 -0.90 -6.12
CA GLY A 46 3.65 -2.14 -5.37
C GLY A 46 2.34 -2.91 -5.48
N ASN A 47 2.26 -3.99 -4.72
CA ASN A 47 1.07 -4.81 -4.59
C ASN A 47 0.36 -4.50 -3.28
N THR A 48 -0.96 -4.47 -3.32
CA THR A 48 -1.83 -4.34 -2.15
C THR A 48 -2.66 -5.60 -2.02
N ALA A 49 -2.77 -6.18 -0.84
CA ALA A 49 -3.75 -7.24 -0.59
C ALA A 49 -5.02 -6.67 0.06
N VAL A 50 -6.17 -7.21 -0.33
CA VAL A 50 -7.48 -6.87 0.25
C VAL A 50 -8.15 -8.15 0.70
N LEU A 51 -8.38 -8.30 2.01
CA LEU A 51 -9.08 -9.44 2.60
C LEU A 51 -10.46 -9.01 3.10
N ARG A 52 -11.50 -9.76 2.72
CA ARG A 52 -12.83 -9.67 3.30
C ARG A 52 -12.88 -10.39 4.62
N THR A 53 -13.46 -9.75 5.63
CA THR A 53 -13.78 -10.36 6.92
C THR A 53 -15.16 -9.94 7.38
N ASP A 54 -15.75 -10.65 8.36
CA ASP A 54 -17.04 -10.26 8.97
C ASP A 54 -16.95 -8.96 9.78
N ALA A 55 -15.73 -8.48 10.07
CA ALA A 55 -15.47 -7.24 10.82
C ALA A 55 -15.04 -6.07 9.92
N GLY A 56 -15.16 -6.19 8.60
CA GLY A 56 -14.74 -5.21 7.62
C GLY A 56 -13.55 -5.67 6.79
N ALA A 57 -13.07 -4.82 5.89
CA ALA A 57 -11.92 -5.14 5.06
C ALA A 57 -10.59 -4.93 5.81
N VAL A 58 -9.64 -5.84 5.57
CA VAL A 58 -8.22 -5.68 5.93
C VAL A 58 -7.43 -5.40 4.67
N VAL A 59 -6.61 -4.36 4.67
CA VAL A 59 -5.78 -3.96 3.53
C VAL A 59 -4.31 -4.02 3.94
N VAL A 60 -3.47 -4.63 3.10
CA VAL A 60 -2.01 -4.68 3.28
C VAL A 60 -1.37 -3.82 2.22
N ASP A 61 -0.65 -2.79 2.64
CA ASP A 61 -0.02 -1.74 1.85
C ASP A 61 -0.99 -0.87 1.03
N THR A 62 -0.56 0.35 0.69
CA THR A 62 -1.47 1.35 0.15
C THR A 62 -0.90 2.13 -1.05
N MET A 63 0.22 1.69 -1.61
CA MET A 63 0.93 2.29 -2.73
C MET A 63 1.48 3.70 -2.43
N LEU A 64 1.94 4.37 -3.51
CA LEU A 64 2.82 5.54 -3.48
C LEU A 64 2.11 6.87 -3.15
N LEU A 65 0.83 7.03 -3.50
CA LEU A 65 0.15 8.32 -3.43
C LEU A 65 -1.22 8.23 -2.75
N PRO A 66 -1.67 9.28 -2.07
CA PRO A 66 -3.03 9.35 -1.54
C PRO A 66 -4.12 9.11 -2.60
N LEU A 67 -3.88 9.50 -3.86
CA LEU A 67 -4.80 9.21 -4.98
C LEU A 67 -4.97 7.71 -5.22
N GLN A 68 -3.89 6.93 -5.11
CA GLN A 68 -3.95 5.47 -5.20
C GLN A 68 -4.62 4.88 -3.95
N GLY A 69 -4.29 5.39 -2.77
CA GLY A 69 -4.97 5.02 -1.53
C GLY A 69 -6.49 5.21 -1.59
N GLN A 70 -6.98 6.32 -2.17
CA GLN A 70 -8.40 6.55 -2.41
C GLN A 70 -9.01 5.47 -3.32
N ARG A 71 -8.30 5.10 -4.39
CA ARG A 71 -8.77 4.05 -5.30
C ARG A 71 -8.73 2.67 -4.65
N ILE A 72 -7.69 2.35 -3.87
CA ILE A 72 -7.59 1.11 -3.09
C ILE A 72 -8.77 1.01 -2.11
N ARG A 73 -9.04 2.07 -1.34
CA ARG A 73 -10.17 2.12 -0.41
C ARG A 73 -11.51 1.87 -1.10
N GLN A 74 -11.71 2.51 -2.26
CA GLN A 74 -12.91 2.31 -3.07
C GLN A 74 -13.02 0.86 -3.55
N LEU A 75 -11.94 0.29 -4.10
CA LEU A 75 -11.91 -1.10 -4.56
C LEU A 75 -12.12 -2.07 -3.40
N ALA A 76 -11.50 -1.84 -2.24
CA ALA A 76 -11.71 -2.66 -1.06
C ALA A 76 -13.19 -2.72 -0.70
N ARG A 77 -13.89 -1.58 -0.68
CA ARG A 77 -15.33 -1.53 -0.44
C ARG A 77 -16.15 -2.22 -1.53
N GLU A 78 -15.81 -2.03 -2.81
CA GLU A 78 -16.48 -2.68 -3.95
C GLU A 78 -16.35 -4.22 -3.89
N LEU A 79 -15.15 -4.72 -3.54
CA LEU A 79 -14.84 -6.15 -3.52
C LEU A 79 -15.39 -6.86 -2.28
N THR A 80 -15.33 -6.21 -1.13
CA THR A 80 -15.70 -6.84 0.15
C THR A 80 -17.12 -6.52 0.60
N GLY A 81 -17.71 -5.44 0.10
CA GLY A 81 -19.00 -4.91 0.57
C GLY A 81 -18.91 -4.15 1.89
N ALA A 82 -17.70 -3.91 2.43
CA ALA A 82 -17.48 -3.28 3.73
C ALA A 82 -16.37 -2.22 3.68
N ASP A 83 -16.37 -1.32 4.65
CA ASP A 83 -15.30 -0.35 4.81
C ASP A 83 -14.02 -1.02 5.36
N THR A 84 -12.87 -0.41 5.07
CA THR A 84 -11.59 -0.86 5.63
C THR A 84 -11.52 -0.51 7.10
N THR A 85 -11.35 -1.52 7.93
CA THR A 85 -11.21 -1.36 9.38
C THR A 85 -9.77 -1.45 9.85
N GLN A 86 -8.90 -2.03 9.01
CA GLN A 86 -7.52 -2.28 9.36
C GLN A 86 -6.59 -2.14 8.15
N LEU A 87 -5.48 -1.43 8.34
CA LEU A 87 -4.32 -1.39 7.46
C LEU A 87 -3.16 -2.14 8.09
N ILE A 88 -2.33 -2.76 7.27
CA ILE A 88 -1.07 -3.37 7.66
C ILE A 88 -0.01 -2.84 6.69
N ASN A 89 1.05 -2.21 7.19
CA ASN A 89 2.17 -1.79 6.36
C ASN A 89 3.32 -2.79 6.51
N THR A 90 3.78 -3.32 5.38
CA THR A 90 4.85 -4.32 5.35
C THR A 90 6.19 -3.73 5.73
N HIS A 91 6.47 -2.51 5.31
CA HIS A 91 7.67 -1.75 5.64
C HIS A 91 7.44 -0.25 5.43
N TYR A 92 8.47 0.59 5.66
CA TYR A 92 8.30 2.04 5.72
C TYR A 92 8.35 2.78 4.38
N HIS A 93 8.70 2.13 3.27
CA HIS A 93 8.85 2.82 1.99
C HIS A 93 7.55 3.49 1.53
N ILE A 94 7.73 4.60 0.84
CA ILE A 94 6.64 5.50 0.44
C ILE A 94 5.61 4.84 -0.47
N ASP A 95 6.04 3.90 -1.30
CA ASP A 95 5.18 3.14 -2.22
C ASP A 95 4.39 1.99 -1.54
N HIS A 96 4.50 1.86 -0.23
CA HIS A 96 3.71 0.97 0.63
C HIS A 96 2.84 1.71 1.63
N THR A 97 3.17 2.98 1.93
CA THR A 97 2.57 3.71 3.06
C THR A 97 1.89 5.03 2.72
N HIS A 98 2.28 5.71 1.63
CA HIS A 98 1.77 7.05 1.32
C HIS A 98 0.31 7.09 0.88
N GLY A 99 -0.31 5.95 0.58
CA GLY A 99 -1.75 5.85 0.40
C GLY A 99 -2.56 5.82 1.69
N ASN A 100 -1.94 5.56 2.87
CA ASN A 100 -2.64 5.47 4.16
C ASN A 100 -3.55 6.67 4.44
N PRO A 101 -3.12 7.95 4.24
CA PRO A 101 -3.95 9.11 4.56
C PRO A 101 -5.29 9.19 3.81
N ALA A 102 -5.51 8.37 2.80
CA ALA A 102 -6.77 8.30 2.07
C ALA A 102 -7.85 7.46 2.77
N PHE A 103 -7.49 6.74 3.82
CA PHE A 103 -8.44 5.92 4.59
C PHE A 103 -9.11 6.74 5.70
N GLU A 104 -10.18 6.20 6.26
CA GLU A 104 -10.97 6.92 7.27
C GLU A 104 -10.17 7.11 8.57
N PRO A 105 -10.28 8.28 9.21
CA PRO A 105 -9.76 8.47 10.56
C PRO A 105 -10.37 7.44 11.50
N GLY A 106 -9.52 6.67 12.19
CA GLY A 106 -9.96 5.57 13.05
C GLY A 106 -9.75 4.18 12.45
N THR A 107 -9.36 4.09 11.16
CA THR A 107 -8.80 2.86 10.62
C THR A 107 -7.54 2.50 11.43
N ARG A 108 -7.50 1.28 11.97
CA ARG A 108 -6.33 0.80 12.73
C ARG A 108 -5.19 0.53 11.77
N VAL A 109 -3.99 1.02 12.07
CA VAL A 109 -2.80 0.79 11.25
C VAL A 109 -1.77 0.00 12.05
N LEU A 110 -1.34 -1.14 11.51
CA LEU A 110 -0.34 -2.02 12.12
C LEU A 110 0.94 -2.03 11.31
N SER A 111 2.06 -2.09 11.99
CA SER A 111 3.39 -2.35 11.42
C SER A 111 4.33 -2.94 12.46
N THR A 112 5.58 -3.17 12.07
CA THR A 112 6.65 -3.38 13.06
C THR A 112 7.02 -2.05 13.76
N GLU A 113 7.60 -2.13 14.95
CA GLU A 113 8.13 -0.97 15.68
C GLU A 113 9.18 -0.22 14.86
N ARG A 114 10.03 -0.95 14.11
CA ARG A 114 11.06 -0.39 13.24
C ARG A 114 10.46 0.41 12.08
N THR A 115 9.43 -0.12 11.43
CA THR A 115 8.70 0.57 10.37
C THR A 115 8.14 1.91 10.90
N LEU A 116 7.49 1.92 12.05
CA LEU A 116 6.99 3.19 12.63
C LEU A 116 8.13 4.15 12.93
N SER A 117 9.24 3.67 13.51
CA SER A 117 10.41 4.50 13.81
C SER A 117 10.98 5.16 12.55
N HIS A 118 11.07 4.43 11.44
CA HIS A 118 11.55 4.99 10.17
C HIS A 118 10.58 5.99 9.55
N LEU A 119 9.27 5.73 9.57
CA LEU A 119 8.28 6.70 9.11
C LEU A 119 8.39 8.03 9.87
N GLN A 120 8.63 7.98 11.18
CA GLN A 120 8.80 9.16 12.02
C GLN A 120 10.15 9.87 11.84
N ALA A 121 11.22 9.12 11.54
CA ALA A 121 12.57 9.68 11.45
C ALA A 121 12.96 10.10 10.04
N LEU A 122 12.59 9.34 9.02
CA LEU A 122 13.04 9.51 7.64
C LEU A 122 12.02 10.20 6.75
N ASP A 123 10.73 10.20 7.15
CA ASP A 123 9.62 10.70 6.34
C ASP A 123 8.69 11.65 7.12
N ALA A 124 9.24 12.29 8.16
CA ALA A 124 8.50 13.15 9.08
C ALA A 124 7.73 14.30 8.39
N ASP A 125 8.24 14.79 7.26
CA ASP A 125 7.62 15.90 6.53
C ASP A 125 6.28 15.50 5.89
N PHE A 126 6.15 14.26 5.46
CA PHE A 126 4.90 13.73 4.93
C PHE A 126 3.88 13.45 6.04
N TRP A 127 4.34 12.90 7.17
CA TRP A 127 3.50 12.45 8.27
C TRP A 127 3.12 13.56 9.23
N GLN A 128 2.51 14.65 8.70
CA GLN A 128 2.03 15.81 9.47
C GLN A 128 0.53 16.02 9.29
N GLY A 129 -0.10 16.73 10.21
CA GLY A 129 -1.52 17.10 10.12
C GLY A 129 -2.44 15.89 10.02
N GLU A 130 -3.27 15.84 8.99
CA GLU A 130 -4.21 14.73 8.77
C GLU A 130 -3.50 13.41 8.45
N ALA A 131 -2.35 13.44 7.76
CA ALA A 131 -1.60 12.24 7.44
C ALA A 131 -1.11 11.52 8.71
N ALA A 132 -0.72 12.26 9.74
CA ALA A 132 -0.25 11.69 11.00
C ALA A 132 -1.27 10.78 11.70
N ARG A 133 -2.56 10.95 11.41
CA ARG A 133 -3.64 10.11 11.97
C ARG A 133 -3.62 8.68 11.46
N LEU A 134 -2.95 8.44 10.34
CA LEU A 134 -2.84 7.14 9.66
C LEU A 134 -1.40 6.59 9.74
N LEU A 135 -0.55 7.12 10.61
CA LEU A 135 0.64 6.43 11.08
C LEU A 135 0.25 5.14 11.80
N PRO A 136 1.11 4.12 11.83
CA PRO A 136 0.85 2.91 12.61
C PRO A 136 0.51 3.24 14.08
N THR A 137 -0.68 2.79 14.49
CA THR A 137 -1.21 2.98 15.85
C THR A 137 -0.98 1.75 16.73
N GLU A 138 -0.67 0.62 16.10
CA GLU A 138 -0.34 -0.63 16.76
C GLU A 138 0.95 -1.19 16.17
N THR A 139 1.89 -1.54 17.03
CA THR A 139 3.17 -2.10 16.63
C THR A 139 3.50 -3.40 17.36
N PHE A 140 4.44 -4.16 16.81
CA PHE A 140 5.00 -5.37 17.41
C PHE A 140 6.43 -5.59 16.91
N SER A 141 7.21 -6.41 17.61
CA SER A 141 8.63 -6.65 17.26
C SER A 141 8.85 -7.87 16.37
N ASP A 142 8.26 -9.04 16.72
CA ASP A 142 8.61 -10.30 16.07
C ASP A 142 7.43 -10.96 15.34
N ARG A 143 6.38 -11.30 16.08
CA ARG A 143 5.18 -11.98 15.56
C ARG A 143 3.93 -11.49 16.22
N ARG A 144 2.86 -11.47 15.45
CA ARG A 144 1.52 -11.20 15.96
C ARG A 144 0.49 -12.00 15.18
N THR A 145 -0.44 -12.61 15.85
CA THR A 145 -1.61 -13.24 15.23
C THR A 145 -2.81 -12.34 15.44
N LEU A 146 -3.53 -12.05 14.36
CA LEU A 146 -4.79 -11.32 14.38
C LEU A 146 -5.92 -12.29 14.08
N SER A 147 -6.97 -12.23 14.91
CA SER A 147 -8.25 -12.84 14.62
C SER A 147 -9.24 -11.73 14.31
N VAL A 148 -9.64 -11.59 13.05
CA VAL A 148 -10.47 -10.49 12.56
C VAL A 148 -11.64 -11.06 11.77
N GLY A 149 -12.87 -10.88 12.28
CA GLY A 149 -14.10 -11.27 11.57
C GLY A 149 -14.06 -12.70 11.00
N GLY A 150 -13.67 -13.68 11.83
CA GLY A 150 -13.60 -15.09 11.46
C GLY A 150 -12.34 -15.50 10.68
N LYS A 151 -11.46 -14.59 10.34
CA LYS A 151 -10.20 -14.85 9.64
C LYS A 151 -8.99 -14.80 10.56
N THR A 152 -7.97 -15.61 10.25
CA THR A 152 -6.68 -15.65 10.96
C THR A 152 -5.59 -15.11 10.07
N ILE A 153 -4.90 -14.05 10.53
CA ILE A 153 -3.79 -13.42 9.84
C ILE A 153 -2.56 -13.50 10.75
N GLU A 154 -1.47 -14.05 10.25
CA GLU A 154 -0.19 -14.05 10.96
C GLU A 154 0.74 -12.98 10.37
N LEU A 155 1.21 -12.12 11.23
CA LEU A 155 2.19 -11.09 10.97
C LEU A 155 3.54 -11.57 11.48
N ILE A 156 4.55 -11.62 10.63
CA ILE A 156 5.86 -12.17 10.95
C ILE A 156 6.94 -11.21 10.49
N HIS A 157 7.76 -10.73 11.43
CA HIS A 157 8.99 -10.03 11.09
C HIS A 157 10.11 -11.08 10.95
N PRO A 158 10.62 -11.34 9.72
CA PRO A 158 11.59 -12.41 9.51
C PRO A 158 13.03 -11.99 9.84
N GLY A 159 13.23 -10.75 10.27
CA GLY A 159 14.53 -10.09 10.40
C GLY A 159 14.76 -9.08 9.27
N ALA A 160 15.92 -8.43 9.29
CA ALA A 160 16.31 -7.47 8.24
C ALA A 160 16.49 -8.18 6.89
N GLY A 161 15.91 -7.63 5.85
CA GLY A 161 15.96 -8.14 4.49
C GLY A 161 16.03 -6.99 3.47
N HIS A 162 14.88 -6.54 2.97
CA HIS A 162 14.78 -5.34 2.13
C HIS A 162 14.98 -4.07 2.98
N THR A 163 14.33 -4.03 4.15
CA THR A 163 14.57 -3.08 5.23
C THR A 163 14.84 -3.83 6.54
N ASP A 164 15.12 -3.13 7.63
CA ASP A 164 15.23 -3.75 8.95
C ASP A 164 13.88 -3.88 9.68
N GLY A 165 12.80 -3.37 9.08
CA GLY A 165 11.44 -3.40 9.61
C GLY A 165 10.46 -4.28 8.84
N ASP A 166 10.95 -5.11 7.92
CA ASP A 166 10.10 -5.90 7.03
C ASP A 166 9.12 -6.81 7.76
N LEU A 167 7.95 -6.93 7.18
CA LEU A 167 6.84 -7.75 7.65
C LEU A 167 6.30 -8.60 6.51
N VAL A 168 6.11 -9.88 6.75
CA VAL A 168 5.30 -10.74 5.89
C VAL A 168 3.94 -11.02 6.53
N VAL A 169 2.91 -11.13 5.71
CA VAL A 169 1.52 -11.33 6.12
C VAL A 169 1.01 -12.65 5.56
N LEU A 170 0.78 -13.62 6.44
CA LEU A 170 0.22 -14.91 6.08
C LEU A 170 -1.30 -14.92 6.34
N PHE A 171 -2.07 -14.97 5.27
CA PHE A 171 -3.52 -15.21 5.31
C PHE A 171 -3.76 -16.72 5.45
N ARG A 172 -3.94 -17.18 6.68
CA ARG A 172 -4.00 -18.62 7.01
C ARG A 172 -5.09 -19.36 6.28
N ASP A 173 -6.27 -18.80 6.28
CA ASP A 173 -7.47 -19.43 5.72
C ASP A 173 -7.40 -19.50 4.18
N GLU A 174 -6.71 -18.60 3.55
CA GLU A 174 -6.49 -18.51 2.11
C GLU A 174 -5.23 -19.24 1.63
N GLY A 175 -4.30 -19.55 2.55
CA GLY A 175 -3.02 -20.17 2.22
C GLY A 175 -2.09 -19.27 1.38
N VAL A 176 -2.20 -17.94 1.55
CA VAL A 176 -1.47 -16.93 0.77
C VAL A 176 -0.53 -16.14 1.67
N LEU A 177 0.70 -15.92 1.21
CA LEU A 177 1.71 -15.10 1.86
C LEU A 177 1.93 -13.82 1.04
N HIS A 178 1.72 -12.66 1.67
CA HIS A 178 2.14 -11.36 1.15
C HIS A 178 3.52 -11.03 1.74
N THR A 179 4.50 -10.81 0.89
CA THR A 179 5.91 -10.70 1.30
C THR A 179 6.42 -9.27 1.39
N GLY A 180 5.58 -8.28 1.01
CA GLY A 180 6.14 -6.95 0.75
C GLY A 180 7.26 -7.04 -0.28
N ASP A 181 8.35 -6.34 -0.04
CA ASP A 181 9.51 -6.27 -0.92
C ASP A 181 10.64 -7.26 -0.54
N LEU A 182 10.31 -8.29 0.21
CA LEU A 182 11.23 -9.40 0.47
C LEU A 182 11.34 -10.39 -0.70
N MET A 183 10.41 -10.34 -1.66
CA MET A 183 10.42 -11.19 -2.84
C MET A 183 10.12 -10.38 -4.10
N PHE A 184 11.07 -10.37 -5.03
CA PHE A 184 10.96 -9.74 -6.34
C PHE A 184 10.86 -10.82 -7.43
N ASN A 185 9.80 -10.79 -8.22
CA ASN A 185 9.61 -11.70 -9.34
C ASN A 185 10.14 -11.06 -10.63
N HIS A 186 11.13 -11.70 -11.25
CA HIS A 186 11.86 -11.23 -12.44
C HIS A 186 12.70 -9.95 -12.28
N TYR A 187 12.92 -9.48 -11.04
CA TYR A 187 13.78 -8.33 -10.73
C TYR A 187 14.80 -8.72 -9.66
N TYR A 188 15.89 -7.97 -9.59
CA TYR A 188 16.82 -8.09 -8.46
C TYR A 188 16.22 -7.39 -7.23
N PRO A 189 16.36 -7.97 -6.03
CA PRO A 189 15.94 -7.32 -4.81
C PRO A 189 16.77 -6.04 -4.57
N ASN A 190 16.08 -5.00 -4.14
CA ASN A 190 16.71 -3.81 -3.55
C ASN A 190 16.86 -4.05 -2.05
N ILE A 191 17.97 -3.59 -1.45
CA ILE A 191 18.27 -3.73 -0.02
C ILE A 191 18.74 -2.35 0.45
N ASP A 192 18.09 -1.84 1.51
CA ASP A 192 18.47 -0.60 2.20
C ASP A 192 19.57 -0.82 3.24
#